data_b8ddd8b3faee1378c12886d29ff3c7b0
#
_entry.id   b8ddd8b3faee1378c12886d29ff3c7b0
#
_cell.length_a   1.000
_cell.length_b   1.000
_cell.length_c   1.000
_cell.angle_alpha   90.00
_cell.angle_beta   90.00
_cell.angle_gamma   90.00
#
_symmetry.space_group_name_H-M   'P 1'
#
loop_
_entity.id
_entity.type
_entity.pdbx_description
1 polymer ?
#
loop_
_entity_poly.entity_id
_entity_poly.type
_entity_poly.pdbx_seq_one_letter_code
_entity_poly.pdbx_strand_id
1 'polypeptide(L)'
;DNCSEVLNSMPFDNSEMLMLQKFIDDVYLGDRRILIINGNLPESVVLRKPPEGDFRGNLAIGGTASTETLNERDKEIASVISKDLLKQGIFIAGLDVVGGFLTEINITCPTCFRELLDQTGENLAASFVDQLEIIKI
;
A
#
# COMPACT_ATOMS: atom_id res chain seq x y z
N ASP A 1 -21.47 -18.42 -5.70
CA ASP A 1 -21.32 -16.96 -6.01
C ASP A 1 -22.60 -16.24 -5.60
N ASN A 2 -22.60 -15.63 -4.41
CA ASN A 2 -23.76 -14.91 -3.88
C ASN A 2 -23.69 -13.39 -4.07
N CYS A 3 -22.89 -12.91 -5.02
CA CYS A 3 -22.66 -11.47 -5.26
C CYS A 3 -23.99 -10.73 -5.47
N SER A 4 -24.91 -11.32 -6.23
CA SER A 4 -26.24 -10.72 -6.47
C SER A 4 -27.10 -10.65 -5.21
N GLU A 5 -27.02 -11.67 -4.34
CA GLU A 5 -27.75 -11.67 -3.07
C GLU A 5 -27.18 -10.64 -2.10
N VAL A 6 -25.86 -10.52 -2.03
CA VAL A 6 -25.18 -9.51 -1.22
C VAL A 6 -25.54 -8.11 -1.69
N LEU A 7 -25.44 -7.83 -3.00
CA LEU A 7 -25.81 -6.52 -3.55
C LEU A 7 -27.28 -6.17 -3.28
N ASN A 8 -28.19 -7.14 -3.41
CA ASN A 8 -29.61 -6.91 -3.14
C ASN A 8 -29.94 -6.72 -1.65
N SER A 9 -29.07 -7.21 -0.75
CA SER A 9 -29.26 -7.08 0.72
C SER A 9 -28.68 -5.80 1.29
N MET A 10 -27.83 -5.09 0.53
CA MET A 10 -27.22 -3.86 0.97
C MET A 10 -28.21 -2.69 0.86
N PRO A 11 -28.32 -1.82 1.87
CA PRO A 11 -29.22 -0.67 1.86
C PRO A 11 -28.62 0.47 1.01
N PHE A 12 -28.46 0.24 -0.30
CA PHE A 12 -27.98 1.29 -1.19
C PHE A 12 -29.12 2.19 -1.65
N ASP A 13 -28.87 3.47 -1.57
CA ASP A 13 -29.50 4.45 -2.41
C ASP A 13 -28.89 4.34 -3.82
N ASN A 14 -29.74 4.37 -4.87
CA ASN A 14 -29.28 4.31 -6.27
C ASN A 14 -28.36 5.47 -6.69
N SER A 15 -28.07 6.41 -5.80
CA SER A 15 -27.11 7.51 -6.00
C SER A 15 -25.68 7.17 -5.60
N GLU A 16 -25.44 6.06 -4.89
CA GLU A 16 -24.13 5.67 -4.41
C GLU A 16 -23.36 4.85 -5.45
N MET A 17 -22.11 5.24 -5.68
CA MET A 17 -21.19 4.45 -6.51
C MET A 17 -20.51 3.38 -5.68
N LEU A 18 -20.56 2.14 -6.16
CA LEU A 18 -19.90 1.00 -5.55
C LEU A 18 -18.68 0.58 -6.37
N MET A 19 -17.61 0.26 -5.69
CA MET A 19 -16.45 -0.36 -6.30
C MET A 19 -16.51 -1.87 -6.08
N LEU A 20 -16.57 -2.64 -7.18
CA LEU A 20 -16.47 -4.10 -7.16
C LEU A 20 -15.09 -4.51 -7.65
N GLN A 21 -14.37 -5.26 -6.83
CA GLN A 21 -13.05 -5.79 -7.18
C GLN A 21 -13.07 -7.31 -7.11
N LYS A 22 -12.31 -7.95 -8.01
CA LYS A 22 -12.04 -9.38 -7.89
C LYS A 22 -11.25 -9.63 -6.61
N PHE A 23 -11.71 -10.58 -5.79
CA PHE A 23 -10.95 -11.02 -4.63
C PHE A 23 -9.66 -11.71 -5.07
N ILE A 24 -8.56 -11.39 -4.43
CA ILE A 24 -7.23 -11.95 -4.70
C ILE A 24 -6.85 -12.82 -3.51
N ASP A 25 -6.87 -14.14 -3.70
CA ASP A 25 -6.60 -15.11 -2.61
C ASP A 25 -5.21 -14.95 -1.99
N ASP A 26 -4.25 -14.43 -2.75
CA ASP A 26 -2.89 -14.14 -2.27
C ASP A 26 -2.84 -13.14 -1.10
N VAL A 27 -3.96 -12.48 -0.77
CA VAL A 27 -4.07 -11.60 0.40
C VAL A 27 -3.72 -12.33 1.71
N TYR A 28 -3.98 -13.64 1.79
CA TYR A 28 -3.61 -14.45 2.95
C TYR A 28 -2.09 -14.71 3.07
N LEU A 29 -1.35 -14.53 1.98
CA LEU A 29 0.12 -14.56 1.98
C LEU A 29 0.68 -13.23 2.47
N GLY A 30 -0.13 -12.18 2.42
CA GLY A 30 0.17 -10.82 2.86
C GLY A 30 0.03 -9.79 1.75
N ASP A 31 -0.17 -8.55 2.14
CA ASP A 31 -0.03 -7.40 1.26
C ASP A 31 1.36 -6.76 1.43
N ARG A 32 1.89 -6.22 0.35
CA ARG A 32 3.22 -5.60 0.29
C ARG A 32 3.05 -4.08 0.27
N ARG A 33 3.33 -3.41 1.39
CA ARG A 33 3.33 -1.95 1.52
C ARG A 33 4.64 -1.38 0.98
N ILE A 34 4.57 -0.64 -0.12
CA ILE A 34 5.69 0.08 -0.74
C ILE A 34 5.53 1.57 -0.42
N LEU A 35 6.52 2.19 0.23
CA LEU A 35 6.50 3.62 0.53
C LEU A 35 7.28 4.38 -0.55
N ILE A 36 6.63 5.34 -1.19
CA ILE A 36 7.23 6.21 -2.21
C ILE A 36 7.38 7.61 -1.64
N ILE A 37 8.58 8.18 -1.77
CA ILE A 37 8.89 9.55 -1.33
C ILE A 37 9.51 10.32 -2.50
N ASN A 38 8.87 11.39 -2.93
CA ASN A 38 9.33 12.22 -4.06
C ASN A 38 9.70 11.37 -5.29
N GLY A 39 8.86 10.38 -5.60
CA GLY A 39 9.08 9.45 -6.71
C GLY A 39 10.16 8.39 -6.50
N ASN A 40 10.89 8.42 -5.40
CA ASN A 40 11.93 7.43 -5.08
C ASN A 40 11.30 6.20 -4.41
N LEU A 41 11.79 5.05 -4.83
CA LEU A 41 11.40 3.75 -4.28
C LEU A 41 12.34 3.36 -3.14
N PRO A 42 11.82 2.70 -2.06
CA PRO A 42 12.66 2.12 -1.02
C PRO A 42 13.41 0.88 -1.52
N GLU A 43 14.37 0.40 -0.76
CA GLU A 43 15.00 -0.90 -1.02
C GLU A 43 14.13 -2.07 -0.53
N SER A 44 13.34 -1.81 0.52
CA SER A 44 12.52 -2.82 1.20
C SER A 44 11.04 -2.46 1.22
N VAL A 45 10.21 -3.47 1.32
CA VAL A 45 8.75 -3.37 1.53
C VAL A 45 8.37 -3.93 2.90
N VAL A 46 7.24 -3.50 3.43
CA VAL A 46 6.63 -4.15 4.59
C VAL A 46 5.57 -5.13 4.10
N LEU A 47 5.81 -6.42 4.32
CA LEU A 47 4.82 -7.48 4.12
C LEU A 47 3.92 -7.53 5.36
N ARG A 48 2.63 -7.22 5.19
CA ARG A 48 1.62 -7.26 6.25
C ARG A 48 0.74 -8.49 6.05
N LYS A 49 0.77 -9.39 7.02
CA LYS A 49 -0.07 -10.60 6.98
C LYS A 49 -1.29 -10.42 7.86
N PRO A 50 -2.48 -10.77 7.37
CA PRO A 50 -3.69 -10.72 8.18
C PRO A 50 -3.62 -11.69 9.35
N PRO A 51 -4.35 -11.43 10.46
CA PRO A 51 -4.53 -12.40 11.52
C PRO A 51 -5.38 -13.59 11.04
N GLU A 52 -5.32 -14.69 11.75
CA GLU A 52 -6.12 -15.87 11.42
C GLU A 52 -7.62 -15.54 11.42
N GLY A 53 -8.32 -15.94 10.35
CA GLY A 53 -9.75 -15.68 10.18
C GLY A 53 -10.12 -14.31 9.60
N ASP A 54 -9.14 -13.47 9.27
CA ASP A 54 -9.35 -12.20 8.57
C ASP A 54 -8.55 -12.16 7.24
N PHE A 55 -8.93 -11.29 6.33
CA PHE A 55 -8.19 -11.04 5.09
C PHE A 55 -7.52 -9.64 5.08
N ARG A 56 -7.77 -8.82 6.09
CA ARG A 56 -7.20 -7.46 6.19
C ARG A 56 -5.83 -7.48 6.84
N GLY A 57 -4.80 -7.07 6.12
CA GLY A 57 -3.42 -7.02 6.59
C GLY A 57 -3.10 -5.84 7.53
N ASN A 58 -4.11 -5.04 7.95
CA ASN A 58 -3.90 -3.88 8.79
C ASN A 58 -3.30 -4.27 10.16
N LEU A 59 -2.16 -3.66 10.51
CA LEU A 59 -1.48 -3.91 11.79
C LEU A 59 -2.33 -3.54 13.00
N ALA A 60 -3.17 -2.52 12.86
CA ALA A 60 -4.06 -2.05 13.92
C ALA A 60 -5.10 -3.08 14.39
N ILE A 61 -5.41 -4.08 13.56
CA ILE A 61 -6.36 -5.15 13.88
C ILE A 61 -5.70 -6.49 14.20
N GLY A 62 -4.39 -6.48 14.46
CA GLY A 62 -3.64 -7.67 14.86
C GLY A 62 -2.87 -8.35 13.72
N GLY A 63 -2.76 -7.73 12.57
CA GLY A 63 -1.86 -8.20 11.50
C GLY A 63 -0.40 -8.17 11.95
N THR A 64 0.43 -8.99 11.31
CA THR A 64 1.89 -9.02 11.55
C THR A 64 2.63 -8.32 10.44
N ALA A 65 3.77 -7.70 10.77
CA ALA A 65 4.65 -7.04 9.81
C ALA A 65 6.02 -7.71 9.76
N SER A 66 6.49 -7.99 8.56
CA SER A 66 7.87 -8.36 8.26
C SER A 66 8.36 -7.55 7.08
N THR A 67 9.67 -7.46 6.89
CA THR A 67 10.26 -6.74 5.75
C THR A 67 10.83 -7.71 4.74
N GLU A 68 10.72 -7.35 3.48
CA GLU A 68 11.29 -8.07 2.34
C GLU A 68 11.89 -7.08 1.34
N THR A 69 12.83 -7.52 0.52
CA THR A 69 13.35 -6.71 -0.59
C THR A 69 12.26 -6.53 -1.67
N LEU A 70 12.24 -5.39 -2.34
CA LEU A 70 11.38 -5.19 -3.51
C LEU A 70 11.72 -6.23 -4.58
N ASN A 71 10.70 -6.97 -5.01
CA ASN A 71 10.84 -7.85 -6.17
C ASN A 71 10.67 -7.06 -7.49
N GLU A 72 10.91 -7.69 -8.63
CA GLU A 72 10.83 -7.03 -9.93
C GLU A 72 9.41 -6.53 -10.24
N ARG A 73 8.38 -7.26 -9.81
CA ARG A 73 6.99 -6.84 -10.01
C ARG A 73 6.63 -5.62 -9.17
N ASP A 74 7.10 -5.56 -7.93
CA ASP A 74 6.94 -4.38 -7.08
C ASP A 74 7.58 -3.16 -7.71
N LYS A 75 8.81 -3.30 -8.23
CA LYS A 75 9.54 -2.23 -8.92
C LYS A 75 8.82 -1.74 -10.17
N GLU A 76 8.28 -2.65 -10.97
CA GLU A 76 7.47 -2.32 -12.14
C GLU A 76 6.27 -1.43 -11.76
N ILE A 77 5.43 -1.92 -10.83
CA ILE A 77 4.24 -1.21 -10.36
C ILE A 77 4.62 0.15 -9.79
N ALA A 78 5.55 0.17 -8.85
CA ALA A 78 5.95 1.39 -8.16
C ALA A 78 6.59 2.41 -9.11
N SER A 79 7.39 1.98 -10.09
CA SER A 79 8.01 2.88 -11.09
C SER A 79 7.00 3.54 -12.02
N VAL A 80 5.91 2.87 -12.35
CA VAL A 80 4.83 3.46 -13.14
C VAL A 80 4.06 4.48 -12.31
N ILE A 81 3.60 4.06 -11.13
CA ILE A 81 2.78 4.90 -10.25
C ILE A 81 3.56 6.13 -9.74
N SER A 82 4.85 5.98 -9.38
CA SER A 82 5.66 7.08 -8.88
C SER A 82 5.74 8.25 -9.87
N LYS A 83 5.82 7.98 -11.17
CA LYS A 83 5.83 9.01 -12.22
C LYS A 83 4.53 9.79 -12.28
N ASP A 84 3.40 9.12 -12.08
CA ASP A 84 2.09 9.77 -12.10
C ASP A 84 1.80 10.53 -10.81
N LEU A 85 2.27 10.03 -9.67
CA LEU A 85 2.23 10.75 -8.39
C LEU A 85 3.02 12.06 -8.47
N LEU A 86 4.23 12.03 -9.03
CA LEU A 86 5.05 13.23 -9.22
C LEU A 86 4.38 14.28 -10.11
N LYS A 87 3.76 13.88 -11.22
CA LYS A 87 3.01 14.79 -12.11
C LYS A 87 1.84 15.47 -11.39
N GLN A 88 1.26 14.79 -10.39
CA GLN A 88 0.16 15.31 -9.58
C GLN A 88 0.62 16.10 -8.36
N GLY A 89 1.94 16.27 -8.15
CA GLY A 89 2.51 16.94 -6.99
C GLY A 89 2.38 16.16 -5.69
N ILE A 90 2.15 14.84 -5.77
CA ILE A 90 2.05 13.97 -4.60
C ILE A 90 3.44 13.55 -4.19
N PHE A 91 3.87 14.04 -3.02
CA PHE A 91 5.22 13.86 -2.51
C PHE A 91 5.43 12.53 -1.81
N ILE A 92 4.40 12.01 -1.13
CA ILE A 92 4.46 10.76 -0.37
C ILE A 92 3.26 9.89 -0.67
N ALA A 93 3.48 8.61 -0.85
CA ALA A 93 2.41 7.63 -1.01
C ALA A 93 2.82 6.25 -0.46
N GLY A 94 1.81 5.49 -0.04
CA GLY A 94 1.93 4.06 0.25
C GLY A 94 1.14 3.27 -0.79
N LEU A 95 1.79 2.34 -1.46
CA LEU A 95 1.14 1.41 -2.38
C LEU A 95 0.92 0.08 -1.68
N ASP A 96 -0.23 -0.52 -1.87
CA ASP A 96 -0.52 -1.88 -1.41
C ASP A 96 -0.60 -2.81 -2.62
N VAL A 97 0.21 -3.86 -2.59
CA VAL A 97 0.33 -4.84 -3.67
C VAL A 97 0.03 -6.23 -3.13
N VAL A 98 -0.96 -6.90 -3.72
CA VAL A 98 -1.39 -8.26 -3.38
C VAL A 98 -1.30 -9.14 -4.62
N GLY A 99 -0.59 -10.27 -4.54
CA GLY A 99 -0.46 -11.20 -5.66
C GLY A 99 0.10 -10.56 -6.95
N GLY A 100 0.92 -9.50 -6.82
CA GLY A 100 1.46 -8.75 -7.95
C GLY A 100 0.48 -7.77 -8.60
N PHE A 101 -0.62 -7.44 -7.93
CA PHE A 101 -1.59 -6.42 -8.35
C PHE A 101 -1.61 -5.26 -7.37
N LEU A 102 -1.60 -4.03 -7.90
CA LEU A 102 -1.85 -2.83 -7.11
C LEU A 102 -3.31 -2.81 -6.65
N THR A 103 -3.53 -2.78 -5.35
CA THR A 103 -4.88 -2.79 -4.76
C THR A 103 -5.29 -1.47 -4.15
N GLU A 104 -4.32 -0.68 -3.65
CA GLU A 104 -4.56 0.61 -3.01
C GLU A 104 -3.40 1.58 -3.22
N ILE A 105 -3.73 2.87 -3.31
CA ILE A 105 -2.77 3.99 -3.25
C ILE A 105 -3.21 4.90 -2.11
N ASN A 106 -2.44 4.92 -1.02
CA ASN A 106 -2.69 5.81 0.12
C ASN A 106 -1.79 7.05 0.01
N ILE A 107 -2.43 8.23 -0.15
CA ILE A 107 -1.74 9.51 -0.34
C ILE A 107 -1.92 10.48 0.83
N THR A 108 -2.64 10.09 1.88
CA THR A 108 -2.92 10.99 3.02
C THR A 108 -1.99 10.75 4.20
N CYS A 109 -1.90 9.51 4.66
CA CYS A 109 -1.09 9.16 5.82
C CYS A 109 -0.55 7.72 5.70
N PRO A 110 0.38 7.43 4.76
CA PRO A 110 0.95 6.11 4.67
C PRO A 110 1.74 5.76 5.93
N THR A 111 1.51 4.57 6.46
CA THR A 111 2.19 4.01 7.64
C THR A 111 3.31 3.06 7.24
N CYS A 112 3.97 2.45 8.24
CA CYS A 112 5.03 1.44 8.13
C CYS A 112 6.46 2.00 8.01
N PHE A 113 6.68 3.27 8.29
CA PHE A 113 8.02 3.85 8.37
C PHE A 113 8.85 3.23 9.51
N ARG A 114 8.19 3.00 10.65
CA ARG A 114 8.85 2.47 11.84
C ARG A 114 9.22 1.00 11.65
N GLU A 115 8.33 0.22 11.07
CA GLU A 115 8.57 -1.19 10.79
C GLU A 115 9.77 -1.37 9.85
N LEU A 116 9.92 -0.53 8.82
CA LEU A 116 11.09 -0.53 7.95
C LEU A 116 12.36 -0.18 8.73
N LEU A 117 12.35 0.93 9.46
CA LEU A 117 13.51 1.36 10.24
C LEU A 117 13.96 0.30 11.24
N ASP A 118 13.03 -0.25 12.02
CA ASP A 118 13.33 -1.20 13.09
C ASP A 118 13.88 -2.53 12.56
N GLN A 119 13.44 -2.97 11.37
CA GLN A 119 13.80 -4.27 10.83
C GLN A 119 14.96 -4.23 9.81
N THR A 120 15.14 -3.12 9.10
CA THR A 120 16.15 -3.03 8.03
C THR A 120 17.20 -1.96 8.27
N GLY A 121 16.93 -1.00 9.17
CA GLY A 121 17.73 0.20 9.33
C GLY A 121 17.46 1.28 8.27
N GLU A 122 16.60 1.04 7.29
CA GLU A 122 16.22 1.99 6.24
C GLU A 122 15.34 3.11 6.83
N ASN A 123 15.92 4.31 6.99
CA ASN A 123 15.26 5.45 7.60
C ASN A 123 14.54 6.33 6.54
N LEU A 124 13.37 5.89 6.11
CA LEU A 124 12.57 6.65 5.15
C LEU A 124 12.04 7.98 5.71
N ALA A 125 11.91 8.12 7.04
CA ALA A 125 11.52 9.39 7.64
C ALA A 125 12.62 10.44 7.49
N ALA A 126 13.90 10.06 7.66
CA ALA A 126 15.01 10.94 7.35
C ALA A 126 15.05 11.28 5.86
N SER A 127 14.91 10.28 4.99
CA SER A 127 14.84 10.51 3.54
C SER A 127 13.71 11.47 3.15
N PHE A 128 12.55 11.39 3.81
CA PHE A 128 11.45 12.31 3.59
C PHE A 128 11.85 13.76 3.91
N VAL A 129 12.51 14.00 5.05
CA VAL A 129 12.98 15.34 5.45
C VAL A 129 14.05 15.85 4.48
N ASP A 130 15.04 15.03 4.16
CA ASP A 130 16.12 15.39 3.23
C ASP A 130 15.57 15.77 1.85
N GLN A 131 14.58 15.04 1.36
CA GLN A 131 13.94 15.34 0.08
C GLN A 131 13.10 16.62 0.12
N LEU A 132 12.48 16.97 1.25
CA LEU A 132 11.77 18.24 1.42
C LEU A 132 12.74 19.44 1.39
N GLU A 133 13.92 19.32 1.97
CA GLU A 133 14.94 20.39 1.96
C GLU A 133 15.46 20.71 0.56
N ILE A 134 15.43 19.73 -0.35
CA ILE A 134 15.84 19.89 -1.76
C ILE A 134 14.79 20.68 -2.55
N ILE A 135 13.52 20.55 -2.19
CA ILE A 135 12.44 21.31 -2.82
C ILE A 135 12.48 22.72 -2.23
N LYS A 136 13.23 23.61 -2.90
CA LYS A 136 13.19 25.04 -2.56
C LYS A 136 11.78 25.57 -2.81
N ILE A 137 11.03 25.76 -1.73
CA ILE A 137 9.76 26.50 -1.72
C ILE A 137 10.05 27.97 -1.95
#